data_ecdfc0b807155f3a9903ccbc1556111c
#
_entry.id   ecdfc0b807155f3a9903ccbc1556111c
#
_cell.length_a   1.000
_cell.length_b   1.000
_cell.length_c   1.000
_cell.angle_alpha   90.00
_cell.angle_beta   90.00
_cell.angle_gamma   90.00
#
_symmetry.space_group_name_H-M   'P 1'
#
loop_
_entity.id
_entity.type
_entity.pdbx_description
1 polymer ?
#
loop_
_entity_poly.entity_id
_entity_poly.type
_entity_poly.pdbx_seq_one_letter_code
_entity_poly.pdbx_strand_id
1 'polypeptide(L)'
;MIEGEPLLRFKGQLQLEHLKKLNLYRYHMRRKGSALFFLIFFSLFFLYMHYVMEFSVLVTILIMLGGIVIGVIVGFSLLNRALTKEYVRDPAAHSEFIYTVTESGIEMESDRIRHFLGWEEFSAVFEYADMFILTVTPIKVNAIPKTFFNSTEEVEEFRRITNRKIPKNSRFEQKKGLF
;
A
#
# COMPACT_ATOMS: atom_id res chain seq x y z
N MET A 1 7.77 -20.67 -19.79
CA MET A 1 8.98 -20.18 -20.50
C MET A 1 8.69 -18.74 -20.84
N ILE A 2 9.56 -17.80 -20.41
CA ILE A 2 9.38 -16.39 -20.74
C ILE A 2 9.75 -16.24 -22.21
N GLU A 3 8.77 -15.91 -23.04
CA GLU A 3 9.02 -15.51 -24.43
C GLU A 3 9.31 -13.99 -24.44
N GLY A 4 10.54 -13.62 -24.60
CA GLY A 4 10.98 -12.23 -24.84
C GLY A 4 12.28 -11.88 -24.14
N GLU A 5 13.05 -11.00 -24.75
CA GLU A 5 14.23 -10.41 -24.14
C GLU A 5 13.83 -9.56 -22.92
N PRO A 6 14.59 -9.60 -21.82
CA PRO A 6 14.31 -8.78 -20.66
C PRO A 6 14.52 -7.29 -21.00
N LEU A 7 13.50 -6.48 -20.81
CA LEU A 7 13.57 -5.03 -20.99
C LEU A 7 14.32 -4.36 -19.83
N LEU A 8 14.11 -4.89 -18.62
CA LEU A 8 14.72 -4.38 -17.40
C LEU A 8 14.84 -5.51 -16.38
N ARG A 9 15.94 -5.52 -15.61
CA ARG A 9 16.16 -6.49 -14.54
C ARG A 9 16.77 -5.79 -13.33
N PHE A 10 16.14 -5.96 -12.19
CA PHE A 10 16.59 -5.42 -10.92
C PHE A 10 16.27 -6.40 -9.80
N LYS A 11 16.84 -6.17 -8.63
CA LYS A 11 16.65 -7.06 -7.47
C LYS A 11 16.54 -6.27 -6.18
N GLY A 12 15.91 -6.88 -5.22
CA GLY A 12 15.82 -6.28 -3.89
C GLY A 12 15.06 -7.13 -2.90
N GLN A 13 15.23 -6.80 -1.64
CA GLN A 13 14.55 -7.41 -0.52
C GLN A 13 13.61 -6.38 0.13
N LEU A 14 12.35 -6.77 0.32
CA LEU A 14 11.39 -5.93 1.03
C LEU A 14 11.78 -5.86 2.51
N GLN A 15 12.00 -4.65 3.00
CA GLN A 15 12.24 -4.37 4.41
C GLN A 15 10.93 -4.07 5.14
N LEU A 16 10.94 -4.22 6.46
CA LEU A 16 9.77 -3.91 7.31
C LEU A 16 9.26 -2.48 7.09
N GLU A 17 10.16 -1.52 6.85
CA GLU A 17 9.78 -0.13 6.57
C GLU A 17 8.99 0.01 5.26
N HIS A 18 9.37 -0.72 4.22
CA HIS A 18 8.64 -0.74 2.95
C HIS A 18 7.22 -1.27 3.14
N LEU A 19 7.03 -2.32 3.97
CA LEU A 19 5.72 -2.87 4.28
C LEU A 19 4.86 -1.91 5.10
N LYS A 20 5.44 -1.20 6.07
CA LYS A 20 4.74 -0.17 6.85
C LYS A 20 4.26 0.97 5.93
N LYS A 21 5.10 1.46 5.03
CA LYS A 21 4.75 2.48 4.05
C LYS A 21 3.68 1.99 3.07
N LEU A 22 3.81 0.76 2.56
CA LEU A 22 2.81 0.15 1.70
C LEU A 22 1.43 0.14 2.37
N ASN A 23 1.34 -0.25 3.65
CA ASN A 23 0.07 -0.25 4.37
C ASN A 23 -0.49 1.15 4.58
N LEU A 24 0.35 2.14 4.84
CA LEU A 24 -0.07 3.54 4.92
C LEU A 24 -0.66 4.01 3.57
N TYR A 25 -0.01 3.70 2.46
CA TYR A 25 -0.51 4.03 1.12
C TYR A 25 -1.82 3.29 0.79
N ARG A 26 -1.94 2.02 1.17
CA ARG A 26 -3.19 1.24 1.03
C ARG A 26 -4.32 1.84 1.85
N TYR A 27 -4.08 2.30 3.05
CA TYR A 27 -5.06 2.99 3.87
C TYR A 27 -5.60 4.24 3.17
N HIS A 28 -4.73 5.05 2.58
CA HIS A 28 -5.14 6.22 1.79
C HIS A 28 -5.98 5.86 0.55
N MET A 29 -5.66 4.77 -0.12
CA MET A 29 -6.42 4.31 -1.28
C MET A 29 -7.86 3.87 -0.92
N ARG A 30 -8.05 3.33 0.31
CA ARG A 30 -9.35 2.79 0.79
C ARG A 30 -10.23 3.79 1.55
N ARG A 31 -9.76 4.99 1.81
CA ARG A 31 -10.35 5.94 2.77
C ARG A 31 -11.79 6.39 2.49
N LYS A 32 -12.30 6.25 1.25
CA LYS A 32 -13.61 6.83 0.87
C LYS A 32 -14.83 6.19 1.56
N GLY A 33 -14.76 4.94 2.01
CA GLY A 33 -15.92 4.25 2.62
C GLY A 33 -16.02 4.38 4.14
N SER A 34 -14.90 4.61 4.83
CA SER A 34 -14.88 4.64 6.30
C SER A 34 -15.35 5.95 6.90
N ALA A 35 -15.20 7.07 6.17
CA ALA A 35 -15.54 8.40 6.68
C ALA A 35 -17.02 8.53 7.06
N LEU A 36 -17.94 8.00 6.22
CA LEU A 36 -19.36 8.02 6.49
C LEU A 36 -19.73 7.20 7.73
N PHE A 37 -19.14 6.02 7.88
CA PHE A 37 -19.35 5.17 9.06
C PHE A 37 -18.92 5.92 10.34
N PHE A 38 -17.74 6.52 10.35
CA PHE A 38 -17.26 7.28 11.50
C PHE A 38 -18.14 8.48 11.80
N LEU A 39 -18.61 9.19 10.78
CA LEU A 39 -19.50 10.33 10.95
C LEU A 39 -20.82 9.90 11.61
N ILE A 40 -21.46 8.84 11.16
CA ILE A 40 -22.68 8.30 11.76
C ILE A 40 -22.40 7.84 13.20
N PHE A 41 -21.35 7.06 13.43
CA PHE A 41 -21.00 6.55 14.75
C PHE A 41 -20.78 7.68 15.77
N PHE A 42 -19.97 8.68 15.42
CA PHE A 42 -19.68 9.82 16.30
C PHE A 42 -20.91 10.70 16.52
N SER A 43 -21.78 10.86 15.53
CA SER A 43 -23.05 11.59 15.71
C SER A 43 -23.96 10.87 16.70
N LEU A 44 -24.16 9.58 16.58
CA LEU A 44 -24.97 8.79 17.51
C LEU A 44 -24.35 8.79 18.93
N PHE A 45 -23.04 8.64 19.02
CA PHE A 45 -22.33 8.71 20.29
C PHE A 45 -22.46 10.07 20.96
N PHE A 46 -22.38 11.17 20.20
CA PHE A 46 -22.63 12.53 20.70
C PHE A 46 -24.04 12.69 21.27
N LEU A 47 -25.06 12.25 20.52
CA LEU A 47 -26.46 12.29 20.98
C LEU A 47 -26.66 11.50 22.25
N TYR A 48 -26.10 10.28 22.32
CA TYR A 48 -26.17 9.45 23.53
C TYR A 48 -25.55 10.14 24.74
N MET A 49 -24.33 10.65 24.62
CA MET A 49 -23.61 11.29 25.71
C MET A 49 -24.33 12.57 26.20
N HIS A 50 -24.90 13.34 25.25
CA HIS A 50 -25.56 14.60 25.58
C HIS A 50 -26.98 14.39 26.17
N TYR A 51 -27.80 13.52 25.55
CA TYR A 51 -29.21 13.38 25.94
C TYR A 51 -29.49 12.29 26.98
N VAL A 52 -28.66 11.22 27.00
CA VAL A 52 -28.86 10.09 27.92
C VAL A 52 -27.98 10.21 29.15
N MET A 53 -26.71 10.64 28.98
CA MET A 53 -25.76 10.81 30.07
C MET A 53 -25.75 12.24 30.66
N GLU A 54 -26.54 13.15 30.07
CA GLU A 54 -26.72 14.54 30.51
C GLU A 54 -25.39 15.34 30.59
N PHE A 55 -24.37 14.94 29.83
CA PHE A 55 -23.11 15.67 29.78
C PHE A 55 -23.28 17.01 29.04
N SER A 56 -22.60 18.03 29.51
CA SER A 56 -22.57 19.30 28.79
C SER A 56 -21.90 19.12 27.42
N VAL A 57 -22.28 19.94 26.45
CA VAL A 57 -21.71 19.87 25.07
C VAL A 57 -20.19 19.94 25.10
N LEU A 58 -19.60 20.77 25.92
CA LEU A 58 -18.14 20.92 26.04
C LEU A 58 -17.48 19.62 26.51
N VAL A 59 -18.02 18.99 27.56
CA VAL A 59 -17.50 17.73 28.10
C VAL A 59 -17.61 16.62 27.06
N THR A 60 -18.74 16.53 26.36
CA THR A 60 -18.96 15.55 25.29
C THR A 60 -17.92 15.70 24.18
N ILE A 61 -17.65 16.92 23.72
CA ILE A 61 -16.62 17.19 22.71
C ILE A 61 -15.23 16.77 23.18
N LEU A 62 -14.85 17.08 24.42
CA LEU A 62 -13.56 16.71 24.98
C LEU A 62 -13.37 15.18 25.06
N ILE A 63 -14.40 14.44 25.50
CA ILE A 63 -14.39 12.96 25.53
C ILE A 63 -14.22 12.41 24.12
N MET A 64 -14.96 12.95 23.13
CA MET A 64 -14.86 12.51 21.75
C MET A 64 -13.45 12.75 21.16
N LEU A 65 -12.89 13.92 21.35
CA LEU A 65 -11.54 14.25 20.89
C LEU A 65 -10.49 13.34 21.56
N GLY A 66 -10.58 13.14 22.87
CA GLY A 66 -9.71 12.21 23.60
C GLY A 66 -9.81 10.78 23.07
N GLY A 67 -11.03 10.30 22.86
CA GLY A 67 -11.28 8.96 22.30
C GLY A 67 -10.70 8.79 20.88
N ILE A 68 -10.84 9.80 20.03
CA ILE A 68 -10.24 9.78 18.67
C ILE A 68 -8.72 9.69 18.76
N VAL A 69 -8.08 10.52 19.58
CA VAL A 69 -6.62 10.53 19.71
C VAL A 69 -6.11 9.19 20.23
N ILE A 70 -6.72 8.66 21.29
CA ILE A 70 -6.37 7.36 21.85
C ILE A 70 -6.59 6.25 20.81
N GLY A 71 -7.73 6.24 20.11
CA GLY A 71 -8.05 5.29 19.07
C GLY A 71 -7.04 5.28 17.93
N VAL A 72 -6.59 6.45 17.47
CA VAL A 72 -5.55 6.56 16.44
C VAL A 72 -4.21 5.99 16.94
N ILE A 73 -3.77 6.36 18.14
CA ILE A 73 -2.50 5.89 18.72
C ILE A 73 -2.53 4.36 18.91
N VAL A 74 -3.59 3.83 19.51
CA VAL A 74 -3.75 2.39 19.75
C VAL A 74 -3.84 1.64 18.42
N GLY A 75 -4.68 2.11 17.49
CA GLY A 75 -4.84 1.48 16.18
C GLY A 75 -3.53 1.42 15.39
N PHE A 76 -2.78 2.52 15.36
CA PHE A 76 -1.48 2.57 14.71
C PHE A 76 -0.45 1.63 15.39
N SER A 77 -0.44 1.58 16.73
CA SER A 77 0.45 0.69 17.47
C SER A 77 0.13 -0.78 17.24
N LEU A 78 -1.15 -1.15 17.22
CA LEU A 78 -1.59 -2.53 16.95
C LEU A 78 -1.26 -2.93 15.51
N LEU A 79 -1.48 -2.06 14.53
CA LEU A 79 -1.14 -2.30 13.14
C LEU A 79 0.37 -2.53 12.98
N ASN A 80 1.20 -1.66 13.56
CA ASN A 80 2.65 -1.80 13.49
C ASN A 80 3.14 -3.12 14.14
N ARG A 81 2.55 -3.51 15.27
CA ARG A 81 2.87 -4.80 15.92
C ARG A 81 2.47 -5.99 15.06
N ALA A 82 1.28 -5.95 14.45
CA ALA A 82 0.81 -7.02 13.56
C ALA A 82 1.72 -7.18 12.34
N LEU A 83 2.10 -6.08 11.69
CA LEU A 83 3.02 -6.08 10.54
C LEU A 83 4.41 -6.59 10.91
N THR A 84 4.94 -6.16 12.05
CA THR A 84 6.24 -6.64 12.51
C THR A 84 6.20 -8.15 12.79
N LYS A 85 5.14 -8.63 13.42
CA LYS A 85 4.96 -10.06 13.71
C LYS A 85 4.82 -10.89 12.44
N GLU A 86 4.08 -10.40 11.45
CA GLU A 86 3.92 -11.06 10.16
C GLU A 86 5.25 -11.10 9.42
N TYR A 87 5.95 -9.96 9.31
CA TYR A 87 7.26 -9.87 8.69
C TYR A 87 8.29 -10.84 9.28
N VAL A 88 8.37 -10.92 10.62
CA VAL A 88 9.32 -11.84 11.30
C VAL A 88 8.96 -13.31 11.09
N ARG A 89 7.67 -13.63 10.93
CA ARG A 89 7.20 -15.01 10.76
C ARG A 89 7.26 -15.53 9.34
N ASP A 90 7.25 -14.64 8.36
CA ASP A 90 7.23 -15.01 6.95
C ASP A 90 8.68 -15.11 6.41
N PRO A 91 9.20 -16.34 6.18
CA PRO A 91 10.52 -16.50 5.59
C PRO A 91 10.62 -15.90 4.18
N ALA A 92 9.51 -15.80 3.44
CA ALA A 92 9.51 -15.21 2.10
C ALA A 92 9.72 -13.69 2.15
N ALA A 93 9.33 -13.03 3.25
CA ALA A 93 9.58 -11.61 3.44
C ALA A 93 11.08 -11.26 3.55
N HIS A 94 11.92 -12.25 3.90
CA HIS A 94 13.38 -12.11 4.01
C HIS A 94 14.13 -12.55 2.75
N SER A 95 13.42 -13.01 1.72
CA SER A 95 14.04 -13.42 0.46
C SER A 95 14.34 -12.22 -0.42
N GLU A 96 15.48 -12.25 -1.10
CA GLU A 96 15.75 -11.33 -2.21
C GLU A 96 14.96 -11.79 -3.41
N PHE A 97 14.22 -10.87 -4.04
CA PHE A 97 13.51 -11.11 -5.27
C PHE A 97 14.26 -10.50 -6.45
N ILE A 98 14.36 -11.26 -7.52
CA ILE A 98 14.79 -10.79 -8.82
C ILE A 98 13.54 -10.47 -9.63
N TYR A 99 13.46 -9.25 -10.11
CA TYR A 99 12.38 -8.76 -10.96
C TYR A 99 12.88 -8.71 -12.40
N THR A 100 12.19 -9.40 -13.29
CA THR A 100 12.46 -9.36 -14.73
C THR A 100 11.24 -8.80 -15.45
N VAL A 101 11.39 -7.62 -16.02
CA VAL A 101 10.35 -6.92 -16.78
C VAL A 101 10.49 -7.31 -18.25
N THR A 102 9.41 -7.77 -18.85
CA THR A 102 9.35 -8.23 -20.25
C THR A 102 8.25 -7.49 -21.02
N GLU A 103 8.17 -7.73 -22.31
CA GLU A 103 7.06 -7.22 -23.15
C GLU A 103 5.68 -7.74 -22.69
N SER A 104 5.61 -8.93 -22.09
CA SER A 104 4.38 -9.61 -21.67
C SER A 104 3.98 -9.37 -20.22
N GLY A 105 4.91 -8.99 -19.34
CA GLY A 105 4.62 -8.81 -17.91
C GLY A 105 5.86 -8.67 -17.05
N ILE A 106 5.67 -8.89 -15.74
CA ILE A 106 6.71 -8.85 -14.72
C ILE A 106 6.83 -10.22 -14.08
N GLU A 107 8.03 -10.77 -14.11
CA GLU A 107 8.37 -11.96 -13.35
C GLU A 107 9.08 -11.58 -12.06
N MET A 108 8.68 -12.23 -10.98
CA MET A 108 9.29 -12.11 -9.66
C MET A 108 9.81 -13.50 -9.27
N GLU A 109 11.11 -13.63 -9.09
CA GLU A 109 11.78 -14.88 -8.77
C GLU A 109 12.57 -14.74 -7.48
N SER A 110 12.46 -15.73 -6.61
CA SER A 110 13.29 -15.91 -5.43
C SER A 110 13.71 -17.38 -5.33
N ASP A 111 14.55 -17.72 -4.36
CA ASP A 111 15.00 -19.13 -4.13
C ASP A 111 13.84 -20.13 -3.97
N ARG A 112 12.64 -19.69 -3.62
CA ARG A 112 11.50 -20.53 -3.27
C ARG A 112 10.27 -20.33 -4.13
N ILE A 113 10.14 -19.15 -4.74
CA ILE A 113 8.90 -18.74 -5.41
C ILE A 113 9.27 -18.10 -6.73
N ARG A 114 8.56 -18.53 -7.76
CA ARG A 114 8.58 -17.89 -9.06
C ARG A 114 7.16 -17.53 -9.44
N HIS A 115 6.91 -16.28 -9.72
CA HIS A 115 5.58 -15.76 -10.02
C HIS A 115 5.65 -14.80 -11.20
N PHE A 116 4.81 -15.02 -12.20
CA PHE A 116 4.66 -14.15 -13.36
C PHE A 116 3.31 -13.43 -13.27
N LEU A 117 3.30 -12.15 -13.61
CA LEU A 117 2.10 -11.32 -13.73
C LEU A 117 2.11 -10.63 -15.09
N GLY A 118 1.11 -10.95 -15.91
CA GLY A 118 0.87 -10.26 -17.17
C GLY A 118 0.45 -8.81 -16.99
N TRP A 119 0.76 -7.96 -17.95
CA TRP A 119 0.37 -6.55 -17.88
C TRP A 119 -1.15 -6.35 -17.77
N GLU A 120 -1.94 -7.23 -18.37
CA GLU A 120 -3.39 -7.24 -18.33
C GLU A 120 -3.98 -7.55 -16.96
N GLU A 121 -3.21 -8.18 -16.07
CA GLU A 121 -3.65 -8.48 -14.71
C GLU A 121 -3.64 -7.25 -13.79
N PHE A 122 -2.90 -6.19 -14.15
CA PHE A 122 -2.81 -5.01 -13.32
C PHE A 122 -4.02 -4.08 -13.50
N SER A 123 -4.76 -3.87 -12.42
CA SER A 123 -5.89 -2.95 -12.38
C SER A 123 -5.48 -1.50 -12.16
N ALA A 124 -4.36 -1.27 -11.49
CA ALA A 124 -3.79 0.06 -11.29
C ALA A 124 -2.31 0.01 -10.93
N VAL A 125 -1.59 1.08 -11.28
CA VAL A 125 -0.24 1.35 -10.79
C VAL A 125 -0.19 2.73 -10.20
N PHE A 126 0.34 2.82 -8.98
CA PHE A 126 0.56 4.07 -8.27
C PHE A 126 2.06 4.27 -8.09
N GLU A 127 2.54 5.42 -8.47
CA GLU A 127 3.91 5.83 -8.20
C GLU A 127 3.93 6.82 -7.03
N TYR A 128 4.64 6.45 -5.98
CA TYR A 128 4.97 7.32 -4.85
C TYR A 128 6.42 7.80 -4.92
N ALA A 129 6.81 8.66 -3.98
CA ALA A 129 8.16 9.20 -3.95
C ALA A 129 9.24 8.11 -3.87
N ASP A 130 8.97 7.05 -3.12
CA ASP A 130 9.93 6.00 -2.76
C ASP A 130 9.61 4.61 -3.32
N MET A 131 8.41 4.38 -3.89
CA MET A 131 8.03 3.07 -4.43
C MET A 131 6.95 3.13 -5.50
N PHE A 132 6.90 2.09 -6.31
CA PHE A 132 5.76 1.76 -7.16
C PHE A 132 4.86 0.74 -6.44
N ILE A 133 3.56 0.91 -6.59
CA ILE A 133 2.55 -0.02 -6.07
C ILE A 133 1.73 -0.52 -7.25
N LEU A 134 1.91 -1.80 -7.57
CA LEU A 134 1.20 -2.48 -8.63
C LEU A 134 0.02 -3.25 -8.03
N THR A 135 -1.18 -2.91 -8.42
CA THR A 135 -2.42 -3.48 -7.88
C THR A 135 -3.04 -4.42 -8.89
N VAL A 136 -3.19 -5.68 -8.53
CA VAL A 136 -3.94 -6.68 -9.29
C VAL A 136 -5.40 -6.69 -8.83
N THR A 137 -5.61 -6.82 -7.52
CA THR A 137 -6.92 -6.70 -6.87
C THR A 137 -6.79 -5.77 -5.66
N PRO A 138 -7.91 -5.30 -5.06
CA PRO A 138 -7.85 -4.49 -3.84
C PRO A 138 -7.08 -5.14 -2.68
N ILE A 139 -6.85 -6.46 -2.72
CA ILE A 139 -6.13 -7.21 -1.71
C ILE A 139 -4.73 -7.58 -2.18
N LYS A 140 -4.58 -7.98 -3.46
CA LYS A 140 -3.31 -8.42 -4.05
C LYS A 140 -2.56 -7.21 -4.62
N VAL A 141 -1.54 -6.79 -3.91
CA VAL A 141 -0.74 -5.59 -4.20
C VAL A 141 0.73 -5.94 -4.11
N ASN A 142 1.50 -5.56 -5.13
CA ASN A 142 2.95 -5.70 -5.15
C ASN A 142 3.61 -4.33 -4.99
N ALA A 143 4.54 -4.22 -4.05
CA ALA A 143 5.35 -3.02 -3.86
C ALA A 143 6.74 -3.22 -4.43
N ILE A 144 7.20 -2.26 -5.22
CA ILE A 144 8.55 -2.21 -5.77
C ILE A 144 9.20 -0.92 -5.29
N PRO A 145 10.00 -0.95 -4.23
CA PRO A 145 10.77 0.19 -3.77
C PRO A 145 11.73 0.70 -4.85
N LYS A 146 11.86 2.02 -4.97
CA LYS A 146 12.77 2.62 -5.96
C LYS A 146 14.25 2.33 -5.64
N THR A 147 14.54 1.93 -4.41
CA THR A 147 15.88 1.48 -3.98
C THR A 147 16.30 0.12 -4.58
N PHE A 148 15.40 -0.60 -5.24
CA PHE A 148 15.73 -1.86 -5.93
C PHE A 148 16.40 -1.62 -7.29
N PHE A 149 16.21 -0.44 -7.85
CA PHE A 149 16.81 -0.03 -9.11
C PHE A 149 18.25 0.45 -8.88
N ASN A 150 19.13 0.18 -9.85
CA ASN A 150 20.53 0.54 -9.74
C ASN A 150 20.78 2.03 -10.07
N SER A 151 19.86 2.66 -10.80
CA SER A 151 19.99 4.05 -11.21
C SER A 151 18.63 4.75 -11.38
N THR A 152 18.66 6.07 -11.45
CA THR A 152 17.47 6.88 -11.72
C THR A 152 16.91 6.61 -13.11
N GLU A 153 17.78 6.32 -14.08
CA GLU A 153 17.42 6.00 -15.46
C GLU A 153 16.60 4.71 -15.52
N GLU A 154 16.93 3.69 -14.72
CA GLU A 154 16.13 2.46 -14.59
C GLU A 154 14.75 2.72 -14.00
N VAL A 155 14.63 3.63 -13.02
CA VAL A 155 13.33 4.07 -12.47
C VAL A 155 12.48 4.74 -13.56
N GLU A 156 13.09 5.62 -14.36
CA GLU A 156 12.43 6.30 -15.47
C GLU A 156 11.99 5.30 -16.56
N GLU A 157 12.86 4.33 -16.88
CA GLU A 157 12.55 3.28 -17.85
C GLU A 157 11.39 2.41 -17.36
N PHE A 158 11.42 1.97 -16.11
CA PHE A 158 10.32 1.21 -15.50
C PHE A 158 9.00 2.00 -15.55
N ARG A 159 9.02 3.30 -15.23
CA ARG A 159 7.88 4.19 -15.34
C ARG A 159 7.34 4.25 -16.77
N ARG A 160 8.23 4.36 -17.76
CA ARG A 160 7.86 4.42 -19.19
C ARG A 160 7.22 3.12 -19.66
N ILE A 161 7.82 1.97 -19.28
CA ILE A 161 7.30 0.64 -19.64
C ILE A 161 5.91 0.45 -19.01
N THR A 162 5.75 0.69 -17.71
CA THR A 162 4.47 0.51 -17.02
C THR A 162 3.39 1.40 -17.61
N ASN A 163 3.70 2.66 -17.90
CA ASN A 163 2.75 3.60 -18.51
C ASN A 163 2.27 3.16 -19.91
N ARG A 164 3.17 2.53 -20.68
CA ARG A 164 2.88 2.05 -22.03
C ARG A 164 2.10 0.74 -22.03
N LYS A 165 2.42 -0.17 -21.08
CA LYS A 165 1.94 -1.56 -21.09
C LYS A 165 0.66 -1.79 -20.31
N ILE A 166 0.37 -0.96 -19.32
CA ILE A 166 -0.85 -1.09 -18.54
C ILE A 166 -2.07 -0.77 -19.41
N PRO A 167 -3.15 -1.60 -19.33
CA PRO A 167 -4.36 -1.37 -20.09
C PRO A 167 -4.94 0.03 -19.85
N LYS A 168 -5.48 0.65 -20.91
CA LYS A 168 -6.08 2.01 -20.83
C LYS A 168 -7.23 2.12 -19.83
N ASN A 169 -7.87 1.01 -19.49
CA ASN A 169 -8.92 0.95 -18.46
C ASN A 169 -8.34 0.86 -17.03
N SER A 170 -7.04 0.65 -16.90
CA SER A 170 -6.33 0.63 -15.64
C SER A 170 -5.78 2.03 -15.33
N ARG A 171 -5.61 2.29 -14.03
CA ARG A 171 -5.24 3.63 -13.57
C ARG A 171 -3.74 3.70 -13.29
N PHE A 172 -3.01 4.53 -14.03
CA PHE A 172 -1.69 4.97 -13.62
C PHE A 172 -1.80 6.34 -12.94
N GLU A 173 -1.41 6.44 -11.68
CA GLU A 173 -1.42 7.69 -10.92
C GLU A 173 -0.06 7.95 -10.29
N GLN A 174 0.55 9.06 -10.68
CA GLN A 174 1.70 9.60 -9.96
C GLN A 174 1.18 10.39 -8.75
N LYS A 175 1.47 9.92 -7.54
CA LYS A 175 1.08 10.58 -6.31
C LYS A 175 2.28 11.31 -5.72
N LYS A 176 2.14 12.62 -5.53
CA LYS A 176 3.08 13.37 -4.69
C LYS A 176 3.04 12.75 -3.30
N GLY A 177 4.23 12.54 -2.71
CA GLY A 177 4.36 11.89 -1.41
C GLY A 177 3.45 12.48 -0.35
N LEU A 178 3.18 11.70 0.70
CA LEU A 178 2.31 12.08 1.83
C LEU A 178 2.98 13.06 2.81
N PHE A 179 4.26 13.40 2.58
CA PHE A 179 5.03 14.36 3.37
C PHE A 179 5.98 15.15 2.47
#